data_4ea31382fdbdc6256c6951411ab9b485
#
_entry.id   4ea31382fdbdc6256c6951411ab9b485
#
_cell.length_a   1.000
_cell.length_b   1.000
_cell.length_c   1.000
_cell.angle_alpha   90.00
_cell.angle_beta   90.00
_cell.angle_gamma   90.00
#
_symmetry.space_group_name_H-M   'P 1'
#
loop_
_entity.id
_entity.type
_entity.pdbx_description
1 polymer ?
#
loop_
_entity_poly.entity_id
_entity_poly.type
_entity_poly.pdbx_seq_one_letter_code
_entity_poly.pdbx_strand_id
1 'polypeptide(L)'
;MRTIYLDNAATSYPKPEGVSSRMKEYMDTVGATINRSVYGAAQDAGLTTLLLRESLREFFHFPEPPTHVILTPGATASLNMVIKGLLKPGDHCIVSSMEHNAVMRPLVQLDRVEFDRLPGNQEGIIDPN
;
A
#
# COMPACT_ATOMS: atom_id res chain seq x y z
N MET A 1 -16.95 15.41 -26.32
CA MET A 1 -17.42 14.12 -25.76
C MET A 1 -16.89 14.01 -24.32
N ARG A 2 -17.72 13.72 -23.33
CA ARG A 2 -17.26 13.57 -21.94
C ARG A 2 -16.74 12.14 -21.77
N THR A 3 -15.45 11.98 -21.48
CA THR A 3 -14.86 10.67 -21.15
C THR A 3 -15.24 10.27 -19.74
N ILE A 4 -15.75 9.06 -19.57
CA ILE A 4 -16.00 8.46 -18.25
C ILE A 4 -14.88 7.45 -18.00
N TYR A 5 -14.14 7.63 -16.89
CA TYR A 5 -13.09 6.72 -16.46
C TYR A 5 -13.59 5.87 -15.30
N LEU A 6 -13.58 4.55 -15.46
CA LEU A 6 -14.14 3.59 -14.50
C LEU A 6 -13.08 2.64 -13.89
N ASP A 7 -11.80 2.92 -14.09
CA ASP A 7 -10.69 2.05 -13.65
C ASP A 7 -9.79 2.71 -12.60
N ASN A 8 -10.37 3.50 -11.71
CA ASN A 8 -9.64 4.16 -10.62
C ASN A 8 -9.01 3.16 -9.64
N ALA A 9 -9.50 1.93 -9.57
CA ALA A 9 -8.91 0.88 -8.74
C ALA A 9 -7.51 0.48 -9.22
N ALA A 10 -7.26 0.50 -10.53
CA ALA A 10 -5.93 0.25 -11.09
C ALA A 10 -5.00 1.46 -10.91
N THR A 11 -5.48 2.65 -11.25
CA THR A 11 -4.77 3.92 -11.05
C THR A 11 -5.74 5.09 -11.13
N SER A 12 -5.53 6.11 -10.31
CA SER A 12 -6.33 7.33 -10.39
C SER A 12 -6.09 8.08 -11.71
N TYR A 13 -7.16 8.47 -12.42
CA TYR A 13 -7.10 9.30 -13.61
C TYR A 13 -8.33 10.21 -13.70
N PRO A 14 -8.16 11.51 -14.03
CA PRO A 14 -6.86 12.21 -14.09
C PRO A 14 -6.13 12.23 -12.77
N LYS A 15 -4.82 12.40 -12.80
CA LYS A 15 -4.05 12.61 -11.57
C LYS A 15 -4.47 13.91 -10.91
N PRO A 16 -4.48 14.00 -9.56
CA PRO A 16 -4.74 15.25 -8.88
C PRO A 16 -3.78 16.36 -9.35
N GLU A 17 -4.30 17.58 -9.36
CA GLU A 17 -3.50 18.75 -9.73
C GLU A 17 -2.27 18.86 -8.83
N GLY A 18 -1.15 19.23 -9.42
CA GLY A 18 0.12 19.42 -8.71
C GLY A 18 0.98 18.14 -8.57
N VAL A 19 0.43 16.93 -8.73
CA VAL A 19 1.23 15.70 -8.54
C VAL A 19 2.44 15.66 -9.46
N SER A 20 2.25 15.85 -10.77
CA SER A 20 3.35 15.79 -11.75
C SER A 20 4.37 16.90 -11.56
N SER A 21 3.92 18.12 -11.26
CA SER A 21 4.82 19.26 -11.01
C SER A 21 5.64 19.07 -9.74
N ARG A 22 5.05 18.54 -8.66
CA ARG A 22 5.78 18.23 -7.43
C ARG A 22 6.77 17.09 -7.61
N MET A 23 6.44 16.06 -8.38
CA MET A 23 7.40 15.01 -8.71
C MET A 23 8.60 15.56 -9.49
N LYS A 24 8.32 16.41 -10.49
CA LYS A 24 9.38 17.05 -11.28
C LYS A 24 10.26 17.96 -10.39
N GLU A 25 9.65 18.82 -9.60
CA GLU A 25 10.36 19.70 -8.65
C GLU A 25 11.28 18.89 -7.73
N TYR A 26 10.77 17.81 -7.13
CA TYR A 26 11.57 16.95 -6.27
C TYR A 26 12.76 16.33 -7.00
N MET A 27 12.56 15.82 -8.21
CA MET A 27 13.64 15.24 -9.01
C MET A 27 14.71 16.28 -9.40
N ASP A 28 14.29 17.51 -9.73
CA ASP A 28 15.20 18.58 -10.16
C ASP A 28 15.99 19.21 -9.00
N THR A 29 15.41 19.27 -7.80
CA THR A 29 15.96 20.08 -6.69
C THR A 29 16.48 19.25 -5.52
N VAL A 30 15.87 18.09 -5.23
CA VAL A 30 16.22 17.24 -4.11
C VAL A 30 16.90 15.96 -4.58
N GLY A 31 16.19 15.07 -5.24
CA GLY A 31 16.66 13.87 -5.92
C GLY A 31 17.67 13.00 -5.16
N ALA A 32 17.78 13.16 -3.84
CA ALA A 32 18.83 12.60 -3.01
C ALA A 32 18.39 11.32 -2.30
N THR A 33 19.39 10.56 -1.84
CA THR A 33 19.14 9.35 -1.04
C THR A 33 18.64 9.70 0.35
N ILE A 34 17.75 8.88 0.88
CA ILE A 34 17.30 8.92 2.26
C ILE A 34 18.24 8.03 3.09
N ASN A 35 18.56 8.38 4.33
CA ASN A 35 19.11 7.51 5.38
C ASN A 35 20.64 7.42 5.56
N ARG A 36 21.50 7.90 4.66
CA ARG A 36 22.97 7.68 4.84
C ARG A 36 23.85 8.92 4.67
N SER A 37 23.24 10.09 4.51
CA SER A 37 24.01 11.31 4.22
C SER A 37 23.52 12.48 5.04
N VAL A 38 24.43 13.34 5.43
CA VAL A 38 24.17 14.53 6.28
C VAL A 38 24.13 15.84 5.50
N TYR A 39 24.22 15.80 4.17
CA TYR A 39 24.12 16.99 3.33
C TYR A 39 22.67 17.44 3.13
N GLY A 40 22.44 18.74 2.84
CA GLY A 40 21.13 19.37 2.81
C GLY A 40 20.05 18.63 2.03
N ALA A 41 20.31 18.23 0.76
CA ALA A 41 19.34 17.51 -0.05
C ALA A 41 18.92 16.14 0.55
N ALA A 42 19.81 15.44 1.27
CA ALA A 42 19.46 14.21 1.96
C ALA A 42 18.59 14.46 3.20
N GLN A 43 18.81 15.58 3.90
CA GLN A 43 17.94 16.02 4.99
C GLN A 43 16.55 16.39 4.47
N ASP A 44 16.45 17.09 3.35
CA ASP A 44 15.19 17.45 2.70
C ASP A 44 14.41 16.21 2.26
N ALA A 45 15.10 15.21 1.71
CA ALA A 45 14.49 13.91 1.36
C ALA A 45 13.98 13.17 2.59
N GLY A 46 14.74 13.18 3.68
CA GLY A 46 14.35 12.60 4.96
C GLY A 46 13.13 13.30 5.56
N LEU A 47 13.12 14.62 5.56
CA LEU A 47 12.00 15.43 6.05
C LEU A 47 10.74 15.18 5.21
N THR A 48 10.84 15.16 3.89
CA THR A 48 9.72 14.87 2.99
C THR A 48 9.08 13.52 3.33
N THR A 49 9.91 12.51 3.59
CA THR A 49 9.45 11.16 3.97
C THR A 49 8.76 11.16 5.33
N LEU A 50 9.30 11.90 6.31
CA LEU A 50 8.69 12.01 7.64
C LEU A 50 7.33 12.69 7.57
N LEU A 51 7.24 13.83 6.87
CA LEU A 51 5.99 14.57 6.70
C LEU A 51 4.90 13.72 6.02
N LEU A 52 5.28 12.91 5.02
CA LEU A 52 4.35 11.96 4.39
C LEU A 52 3.82 10.92 5.40
N ARG A 53 4.71 10.34 6.22
CA ARG A 53 4.32 9.38 7.25
C ARG A 53 3.40 10.00 8.31
N GLU A 54 3.67 11.23 8.74
CA GLU A 54 2.81 11.98 9.65
C GLU A 54 1.44 12.24 9.05
N SER A 55 1.37 12.70 7.80
CA SER A 55 0.11 12.92 7.09
C SER A 55 -0.73 11.65 6.96
N LEU A 56 -0.09 10.51 6.65
CA LEU A 56 -0.77 9.22 6.58
C LEU A 56 -1.26 8.78 7.96
N ARG A 57 -0.45 8.93 8.99
CA ARG A 57 -0.82 8.64 10.37
C ARG A 57 -2.05 9.43 10.80
N GLU A 58 -2.09 10.71 10.52
CA GLU A 58 -3.23 11.58 10.83
C GLU A 58 -4.47 11.19 10.04
N PHE A 59 -4.32 10.98 8.72
CA PHE A 59 -5.43 10.62 7.84
C PHE A 59 -6.12 9.31 8.25
N PHE A 60 -5.35 8.32 8.67
CA PHE A 60 -5.88 7.02 9.12
C PHE A 60 -6.14 6.96 10.63
N HIS A 61 -5.96 8.05 11.38
CA HIS A 61 -6.08 8.08 12.84
C HIS A 61 -5.23 6.99 13.53
N PHE A 62 -4.06 6.71 12.97
CA PHE A 62 -3.17 5.67 13.48
C PHE A 62 -2.46 6.18 14.73
N PRO A 63 -2.58 5.49 15.89
CA PRO A 63 -2.12 6.02 17.19
C PRO A 63 -0.59 5.95 17.37
N GLU A 64 0.08 5.07 16.61
CA GLU A 64 1.50 4.81 16.76
C GLU A 64 2.38 5.89 16.12
N PRO A 65 3.69 5.96 16.45
CA PRO A 65 4.61 6.92 15.85
C PRO A 65 4.68 6.83 14.31
N PRO A 66 5.01 7.93 13.61
CA PRO A 66 5.13 7.96 12.14
C PRO A 66 6.15 6.95 11.60
N THR A 67 7.12 6.54 12.42
CA THR A 67 8.12 5.51 12.07
C THR A 67 7.53 4.13 11.84
N HIS A 68 6.31 3.88 12.35
CA HIS A 68 5.57 2.64 12.12
C HIS A 68 4.80 2.63 10.78
N VAL A 69 4.76 3.76 10.07
CA VAL A 69 4.21 3.83 8.71
C VAL A 69 5.28 3.39 7.72
N ILE A 70 5.11 2.22 7.14
CA ILE A 70 6.06 1.64 6.19
C ILE A 70 5.63 1.97 4.75
N LEU A 71 6.49 2.67 4.02
CA LEU A 71 6.26 2.99 2.61
C LEU A 71 6.79 1.85 1.74
N THR A 72 5.96 1.37 0.82
CA THR A 72 6.29 0.29 -0.10
C THR A 72 6.05 0.74 -1.55
N PRO A 73 6.59 0.02 -2.56
CA PRO A 73 6.35 0.35 -3.96
C PRO A 73 4.89 0.21 -4.43
N GLY A 74 4.00 -0.34 -3.59
CA GLY A 74 2.58 -0.48 -3.90
C GLY A 74 1.90 -1.55 -3.05
N ALA A 75 0.56 -1.62 -3.16
CA ALA A 75 -0.27 -2.52 -2.36
C ALA A 75 0.15 -3.99 -2.45
N THR A 76 0.56 -4.47 -3.63
CA THR A 76 1.05 -5.84 -3.81
C THR A 76 2.26 -6.13 -2.92
N ALA A 77 3.21 -5.21 -2.84
CA ALA A 77 4.39 -5.37 -1.97
C ALA A 77 4.00 -5.35 -0.49
N SER A 78 3.10 -4.44 -0.10
CA SER A 78 2.59 -4.36 1.27
C SER A 78 1.89 -5.65 1.69
N LEU A 79 0.97 -6.16 0.87
CA LEU A 79 0.24 -7.39 1.15
C LEU A 79 1.17 -8.61 1.24
N ASN A 80 2.14 -8.73 0.33
CA ASN A 80 3.14 -9.80 0.41
C ASN A 80 3.98 -9.72 1.69
N MET A 81 4.38 -8.50 2.10
CA MET A 81 5.13 -8.28 3.33
C MET A 81 4.33 -8.72 4.56
N VAL A 82 3.06 -8.32 4.64
CA VAL A 82 2.17 -8.67 5.76
C VAL A 82 1.89 -10.17 5.77
N ILE A 83 1.42 -10.74 4.67
CA ILE A 83 1.02 -12.16 4.59
C ILE A 83 2.21 -13.08 4.90
N LYS A 84 3.36 -12.87 4.23
CA LYS A 84 4.55 -13.69 4.42
C LYS A 84 5.30 -13.40 5.72
N GLY A 85 5.14 -12.21 6.30
CA GLY A 85 5.82 -11.82 7.52
C GLY A 85 5.07 -12.21 8.80
N LEU A 86 3.75 -12.30 8.76
CA LEU A 86 2.94 -12.60 9.95
C LEU A 86 2.53 -14.06 10.04
N LEU A 87 2.11 -14.67 8.92
CA LEU A 87 1.59 -16.02 8.92
C LEU A 87 2.69 -17.07 9.11
N LYS A 88 2.41 -18.06 9.93
CA LYS A 88 3.30 -19.16 10.31
C LYS A 88 2.66 -20.50 10.00
N PRO A 89 3.45 -21.57 9.86
CA PRO A 89 2.92 -22.93 9.76
C PRO A 89 1.95 -23.25 10.90
N GLY A 90 0.74 -23.66 10.55
CA GLY A 90 -0.35 -23.95 11.49
C GLY A 90 -1.35 -22.81 11.66
N ASP A 91 -1.09 -21.64 11.10
CA ASP A 91 -2.08 -20.57 11.08
C ASP A 91 -3.18 -20.86 10.06
N HIS A 92 -4.37 -20.33 10.34
CA HIS A 92 -5.55 -20.39 9.49
C HIS A 92 -6.01 -18.98 9.10
N CYS A 93 -6.34 -18.78 7.84
CA CYS A 93 -6.86 -17.51 7.32
C CYS A 93 -8.27 -17.66 6.79
N ILE A 94 -9.01 -16.57 6.80
CA ILE A 94 -10.27 -16.44 6.08
C ILE A 94 -10.09 -15.37 5.01
N VAL A 95 -10.43 -15.70 3.78
CA VAL A 95 -10.35 -14.79 2.63
C VAL A 95 -11.69 -14.74 1.90
N SER A 96 -11.94 -13.67 1.17
CA SER A 96 -13.10 -13.63 0.29
C SER A 96 -12.86 -14.43 -1.00
N SER A 97 -13.94 -14.88 -1.65
CA SER A 97 -13.86 -15.49 -2.99
C SER A 97 -13.45 -14.48 -4.08
N MET A 98 -13.43 -13.19 -3.75
CA MET A 98 -13.17 -12.09 -4.67
C MET A 98 -11.79 -11.45 -4.47
N GLU A 99 -10.91 -12.12 -3.72
CA GLU A 99 -9.58 -11.58 -3.43
C GLU A 99 -8.72 -11.36 -4.67
N HIS A 100 -7.97 -10.28 -4.62
CA HIS A 100 -6.99 -9.99 -5.64
C HIS A 100 -5.78 -10.96 -5.57
N ASN A 101 -5.12 -11.17 -6.69
CA ASN A 101 -3.92 -12.02 -6.77
C ASN A 101 -2.80 -11.61 -5.81
N ALA A 102 -2.73 -10.35 -5.40
CA ALA A 102 -1.77 -9.87 -4.41
C ALA A 102 -1.98 -10.47 -3.00
N VAL A 103 -3.20 -10.96 -2.71
CA VAL A 103 -3.52 -11.73 -1.49
C VAL A 103 -3.35 -13.21 -1.74
N MET A 104 -3.97 -13.74 -2.80
CA MET A 104 -4.04 -15.18 -3.00
C MET A 104 -2.68 -15.82 -3.34
N ARG A 105 -1.87 -15.16 -4.20
CA ARG A 105 -0.57 -15.73 -4.59
C ARG A 105 0.41 -15.92 -3.43
N PRO A 106 0.66 -14.93 -2.55
CA PRO A 106 1.51 -15.16 -1.39
C PRO A 106 0.92 -16.20 -0.43
N LEU A 107 -0.41 -16.21 -0.24
CA LEU A 107 -1.06 -17.13 0.68
C LEU A 107 -0.90 -18.60 0.27
N VAL A 108 -1.14 -18.94 -1.01
CA VAL A 108 -1.00 -20.32 -1.52
C VAL A 108 0.46 -20.81 -1.60
N GLN A 109 1.43 -19.89 -1.44
CA GLN A 109 2.86 -20.24 -1.42
C GLN A 109 3.37 -20.58 -0.02
N LEU A 110 2.58 -20.29 1.04
CA LEU A 110 2.98 -20.57 2.40
C LEU A 110 2.77 -22.05 2.73
N ASP A 111 3.82 -22.67 3.27
CA ASP A 111 3.74 -24.06 3.73
C ASP A 111 2.92 -24.17 5.02
N ARG A 112 1.99 -25.11 5.07
CA ARG A 112 1.14 -25.39 6.24
C ARG A 112 0.33 -24.21 6.78
N VAL A 113 -0.06 -23.28 5.94
CA VAL A 113 -1.07 -22.26 6.24
C VAL A 113 -2.34 -22.70 5.51
N GLU A 114 -3.41 -22.86 6.28
CA GLU A 114 -4.73 -23.22 5.75
C GLU A 114 -5.56 -21.96 5.54
N PHE A 115 -6.50 -22.02 4.61
CA PHE A 115 -7.42 -20.90 4.44
C PHE A 115 -8.79 -21.34 3.90
N ASP A 116 -9.82 -20.71 4.42
CA ASP A 116 -11.19 -20.81 3.91
C ASP A 116 -11.55 -19.61 3.04
N ARG A 117 -12.41 -19.86 2.05
CA ARG A 117 -12.93 -18.82 1.17
C ARG A 117 -14.41 -18.59 1.47
N LEU A 118 -14.73 -17.37 1.92
CA LEU A 118 -16.12 -16.93 2.05
C LEU A 118 -16.68 -16.64 0.65
N PRO A 119 -17.80 -17.27 0.27
CA PRO A 119 -18.41 -17.04 -1.02
C PRO A 119 -19.04 -15.64 -1.10
N GLY A 120 -18.82 -14.96 -2.22
CA GLY A 120 -19.58 -13.76 -2.59
C GLY A 120 -20.83 -14.16 -3.38
N ASN A 121 -21.90 -13.40 -3.24
CA ASN A 121 -23.10 -13.55 -4.07
C ASN A 121 -22.86 -12.92 -5.47
N GLN A 122 -23.87 -12.97 -6.34
CA GLN A 122 -23.78 -12.39 -7.69
C GLN A 122 -23.62 -10.87 -7.71
N GLU A 123 -23.95 -10.20 -6.61
CA GLU A 123 -23.81 -8.75 -6.43
C GLU A 123 -22.45 -8.37 -5.83
N GLY A 124 -21.61 -9.35 -5.51
CA GLY A 124 -20.29 -9.14 -4.90
C GLY A 124 -20.35 -8.88 -3.40
N ILE A 125 -21.43 -9.24 -2.73
CA ILE A 125 -21.58 -9.07 -1.28
C ILE A 125 -21.13 -10.37 -0.60
N ILE A 126 -20.27 -10.24 0.40
CA ILE A 126 -19.83 -11.33 1.27
C ILE A 126 -20.75 -11.32 2.51
N ASP A 127 -21.44 -12.44 2.77
CA ASP A 127 -22.21 -12.63 3.99
C ASP A 127 -21.30 -13.28 5.04
N PRO A 128 -21.04 -12.62 6.17
CA PRO A 128 -20.19 -13.16 7.22
C PRO A 128 -20.92 -14.17 8.15
N ASN A 129 -22.24 -14.40 7.97
CA ASN A 129 -23.06 -15.27 8.83
C ASN A 129 -23.23 -16.68 8.28
#